data_fa6ad325890c3f9c0e5ed92730996151
#
_entry.id   fa6ad325890c3f9c0e5ed92730996151
#
_cell.length_a   1.000
_cell.length_b   1.000
_cell.length_c   1.000
_cell.angle_alpha   90.00
_cell.angle_beta   90.00
_cell.angle_gamma   90.00
#
_symmetry.space_group_name_H-M   'P 1'
#
loop_
_entity.id
_entity.type
_entity.pdbx_description
1 polymer ?
#
loop_
_entity_poly.entity_id
_entity_poly.type
_entity_poly.pdbx_seq_one_letter_code
_entity_poly.pdbx_strand_id
1 'polypeptide(L)'
;MIPAQSIEAPKTVMEKVGPNIISHVSNTYNHPKYPEIIKIEPIMGIDFSVTKHVLMLWVVAVIVCVSIIIPIRRYLSSGKSVPSGWVNAIEAVVKFIRDSIAKPNVGEKWVMTWAPVLLTFFFFILFANGIGLVPIFDVLGSINRFLLDVPYSDKYNTINTVLNGGVTATANFNVTGALATITFFSI
;
A
#
# COMPACT_ATOMS: atom_id res chain seq x y z
N MET A 1 -42.12 25.78 -22.76
CA MET A 1 -40.93 25.25 -23.45
C MET A 1 -40.16 24.39 -22.45
N ILE A 2 -40.23 23.06 -22.60
CA ILE A 2 -39.49 22.11 -21.77
C ILE A 2 -38.11 22.03 -22.39
N PRO A 3 -37.00 22.22 -21.62
CA PRO A 3 -35.67 22.08 -22.17
C PRO A 3 -35.47 20.62 -22.60
N ALA A 4 -35.02 20.42 -23.85
CA ALA A 4 -34.65 19.12 -24.36
C ALA A 4 -33.53 18.53 -23.51
N GLN A 5 -33.82 17.51 -22.69
CA GLN A 5 -32.84 16.67 -22.10
C GLN A 5 -32.09 15.94 -23.24
N SER A 6 -30.85 16.28 -23.43
CA SER A 6 -29.99 15.52 -24.32
C SER A 6 -29.91 14.09 -23.79
N ILE A 7 -30.58 13.17 -24.47
CA ILE A 7 -30.47 11.74 -24.25
C ILE A 7 -29.03 11.37 -24.67
N GLU A 8 -28.07 11.35 -23.70
CA GLU A 8 -26.76 10.79 -23.96
C GLU A 8 -26.94 9.33 -24.39
N ALA A 9 -26.41 8.99 -25.56
CA ALA A 9 -26.41 7.63 -26.05
C ALA A 9 -25.74 6.71 -25.02
N PRO A 10 -26.21 5.48 -24.81
CA PRO A 10 -25.65 4.57 -23.84
C PRO A 10 -24.16 4.32 -24.16
N LYS A 11 -23.26 4.76 -23.26
CA LYS A 11 -21.82 4.57 -23.40
C LYS A 11 -21.51 3.09 -23.60
N THR A 12 -20.73 2.77 -24.63
CA THR A 12 -20.29 1.41 -24.92
C THR A 12 -19.54 0.82 -23.70
N VAL A 13 -19.56 -0.50 -23.57
CA VAL A 13 -18.88 -1.21 -22.45
C VAL A 13 -17.41 -0.78 -22.36
N MET A 14 -16.71 -0.62 -23.49
CA MET A 14 -15.33 -0.16 -23.59
C MET A 14 -15.13 1.25 -23.02
N GLU A 15 -16.07 2.15 -23.24
CA GLU A 15 -16.02 3.53 -22.78
C GLU A 15 -16.16 3.65 -21.25
N LYS A 16 -16.77 2.65 -20.61
CA LYS A 16 -16.89 2.55 -19.13
C LYS A 16 -15.75 1.79 -18.48
N VAL A 17 -15.18 0.81 -19.17
CA VAL A 17 -14.12 -0.09 -18.63
C VAL A 17 -12.78 0.65 -18.47
N GLY A 18 -12.39 1.46 -19.46
CA GLY A 18 -11.12 2.20 -19.40
C GLY A 18 -10.99 3.12 -18.17
N PRO A 19 -11.91 4.07 -17.96
CA PRO A 19 -11.91 4.95 -16.78
C PRO A 19 -11.98 4.17 -15.44
N ASN A 20 -12.74 3.06 -15.40
CA ASN A 20 -12.81 2.23 -14.21
C ASN A 20 -11.47 1.58 -13.88
N ILE A 21 -10.78 0.99 -14.86
CA ILE A 21 -9.46 0.39 -14.64
C ILE A 21 -8.48 1.45 -14.16
N ILE A 22 -8.42 2.61 -14.83
CA ILE A 22 -7.52 3.70 -14.44
C ILE A 22 -7.79 4.15 -13.01
N SER A 23 -9.05 4.29 -12.61
CA SER A 23 -9.41 4.70 -11.25
C SER A 23 -9.00 3.70 -10.16
N HIS A 24 -8.83 2.43 -10.52
CA HIS A 24 -8.37 1.41 -9.57
C HIS A 24 -6.84 1.35 -9.44
N VAL A 25 -6.11 1.68 -10.50
CA VAL A 25 -4.65 1.52 -10.55
C VAL A 25 -3.87 2.84 -10.43
N SER A 26 -4.55 3.98 -10.41
CA SER A 26 -3.92 5.30 -10.27
C SER A 26 -4.57 6.12 -9.16
N ASN A 27 -3.85 7.14 -8.69
CA ASN A 27 -4.45 8.16 -7.81
C ASN A 27 -5.36 9.05 -8.64
N THR A 28 -6.66 8.79 -8.56
CA THR A 28 -7.67 9.61 -9.24
C THR A 28 -8.26 10.58 -8.22
N TYR A 29 -8.00 11.87 -8.43
CA TYR A 29 -8.58 12.94 -7.62
C TYR A 29 -10.06 13.13 -7.99
N ASN A 30 -10.90 13.49 -7.00
CA ASN A 30 -12.34 13.70 -7.17
C ASN A 30 -13.13 12.49 -7.70
N HIS A 31 -12.66 11.26 -7.48
CA HIS A 31 -13.44 10.10 -7.89
C HIS A 31 -14.57 9.82 -6.89
N PRO A 32 -15.83 9.66 -7.33
CA PRO A 32 -16.99 9.48 -6.43
C PRO A 32 -16.88 8.27 -5.50
N LYS A 33 -16.11 7.26 -5.88
CA LYS A 33 -15.91 6.01 -5.14
C LYS A 33 -14.70 6.05 -4.21
N TYR A 34 -13.72 6.93 -4.48
CA TYR A 34 -12.46 7.04 -3.71
C TYR A 34 -12.20 8.52 -3.38
N PRO A 35 -12.98 9.11 -2.46
CA PRO A 35 -12.78 10.49 -2.07
C PRO A 35 -11.43 10.68 -1.38
N GLU A 36 -10.90 11.86 -1.48
CA GLU A 36 -9.72 12.29 -0.74
C GLU A 36 -10.03 12.27 0.76
N ILE A 37 -9.15 11.69 1.56
CA ILE A 37 -9.31 11.63 3.03
C ILE A 37 -8.97 12.99 3.63
N ILE A 38 -7.86 13.60 3.15
CA ILE A 38 -7.43 14.94 3.54
C ILE A 38 -7.13 15.69 2.24
N LYS A 39 -7.91 16.73 1.97
CA LYS A 39 -7.69 17.60 0.83
C LYS A 39 -6.64 18.65 1.20
N ILE A 40 -5.58 18.73 0.44
CA ILE A 40 -4.54 19.75 0.55
C ILE A 40 -4.56 20.57 -0.74
N GLU A 41 -4.54 21.87 -0.65
CA GLU A 41 -4.46 22.71 -1.86
C GLU A 41 -3.16 22.42 -2.62
N PRO A 42 -3.22 22.38 -3.96
CA PRO A 42 -2.04 22.06 -4.77
C PRO A 42 -0.95 23.10 -4.57
N ILE A 43 0.26 22.65 -4.24
CA ILE A 43 1.45 23.48 -4.06
C ILE A 43 2.28 23.38 -5.33
N MET A 44 2.53 24.50 -6.00
CA MET A 44 3.29 24.55 -7.28
C MET A 44 2.71 23.66 -8.38
N GLY A 45 1.38 23.43 -8.40
CA GLY A 45 0.72 22.58 -9.39
C GLY A 45 0.77 21.09 -9.08
N ILE A 46 1.36 20.67 -7.96
CA ILE A 46 1.40 19.29 -7.50
C ILE A 46 0.38 19.12 -6.37
N ASP A 47 -0.49 18.16 -6.51
CA ASP A 47 -1.49 17.83 -5.50
C ASP A 47 -0.91 16.88 -4.45
N PHE A 48 -0.91 17.32 -3.18
CA PHE A 48 -0.44 16.58 -2.02
C PHE A 48 -1.58 15.99 -1.18
N SER A 49 -2.79 15.95 -1.69
CA SER A 49 -3.95 15.40 -0.97
C SER A 49 -3.72 13.95 -0.57
N VAL A 50 -4.10 13.62 0.67
CA VAL A 50 -3.95 12.26 1.19
C VAL A 50 -5.11 11.42 0.67
N THR A 51 -4.79 10.56 -0.28
CA THR A 51 -5.70 9.56 -0.80
C THR A 51 -5.66 8.28 0.03
N LYS A 52 -6.62 7.38 -0.16
CA LYS A 52 -6.64 6.07 0.48
C LYS A 52 -5.34 5.29 0.24
N HIS A 53 -4.75 5.40 -0.95
CA HIS A 53 -3.48 4.73 -1.28
C HIS A 53 -2.31 5.26 -0.43
N VAL A 54 -2.22 6.57 -0.23
CA VAL A 54 -1.18 7.19 0.63
C VAL A 54 -1.34 6.74 2.07
N LEU A 55 -2.57 6.70 2.58
CA LEU A 55 -2.85 6.20 3.93
C LEU A 55 -2.42 4.73 4.06
N MET A 56 -2.72 3.89 3.05
CA MET A 56 -2.28 2.49 3.05
C MET A 56 -0.77 2.35 3.06
N LEU A 57 -0.03 3.18 2.33
CA LEU A 57 1.44 3.20 2.37
C LEU A 57 1.95 3.49 3.79
N TRP A 58 1.37 4.44 4.49
CA TRP A 58 1.75 4.74 5.87
C TRP A 58 1.43 3.58 6.82
N VAL A 59 0.27 2.97 6.67
CA VAL A 59 -0.11 1.78 7.46
C VAL A 59 0.88 0.65 7.23
N VAL A 60 1.23 0.36 5.97
CA VAL A 60 2.25 -0.65 5.62
C VAL A 60 3.58 -0.32 6.27
N ALA A 61 4.06 0.92 6.15
CA ALA A 61 5.33 1.34 6.74
C ALA A 61 5.36 1.15 8.26
N VAL A 62 4.28 1.53 8.95
CA VAL A 62 4.15 1.32 10.41
C VAL A 62 4.16 -0.16 10.75
N ILE A 63 3.40 -1.00 10.03
CA ILE A 63 3.35 -2.45 10.27
C ILE A 63 4.72 -3.09 10.05
N VAL A 64 5.45 -2.72 8.99
CA VAL A 64 6.81 -3.20 8.74
C VAL A 64 7.73 -2.80 9.90
N CYS A 65 7.70 -1.53 10.32
CA CYS A 65 8.50 -1.05 11.44
C CYS A 65 8.21 -1.83 12.73
N VAL A 66 6.94 -2.00 13.05
CA VAL A 66 6.51 -2.72 14.26
C VAL A 66 6.87 -4.20 14.18
N SER A 67 6.62 -4.86 13.04
CA SER A 67 6.82 -6.31 12.88
C SER A 67 8.27 -6.72 12.74
N ILE A 68 9.14 -5.85 12.23
CA ILE A 68 10.55 -6.16 11.95
C ILE A 68 11.47 -5.49 12.98
N ILE A 69 11.39 -4.16 13.11
CA ILE A 69 12.36 -3.40 13.90
C ILE A 69 12.22 -3.68 15.40
N ILE A 70 10.99 -3.71 15.92
CA ILE A 70 10.76 -3.89 17.37
C ILE A 70 11.23 -5.27 17.83
N PRO A 71 10.84 -6.41 17.19
CA PRO A 71 11.33 -7.72 17.60
C PRO A 71 12.85 -7.87 17.51
N ILE A 72 13.45 -7.34 16.44
CA ILE A 72 14.92 -7.40 16.28
C ILE A 72 15.62 -6.60 17.37
N ARG A 73 15.19 -5.37 17.66
CA ARG A 73 15.75 -4.55 18.73
C ARG A 73 15.63 -5.23 20.10
N ARG A 74 14.47 -5.80 20.41
CA ARG A 74 14.25 -6.56 21.66
C ARG A 74 15.16 -7.78 21.75
N TYR A 75 15.36 -8.50 20.64
CA TYR A 75 16.27 -9.64 20.59
C TYR A 75 17.70 -9.21 20.85
N LEU A 76 18.19 -8.18 20.16
CA LEU A 76 19.56 -7.67 20.33
C LEU A 76 19.82 -7.18 21.76
N SER A 77 18.84 -6.57 22.41
CA SER A 77 18.95 -6.11 23.81
C SER A 77 18.83 -7.24 24.84
N SER A 78 18.30 -8.40 24.44
CA SER A 78 18.09 -9.53 25.40
C SER A 78 19.35 -10.35 25.70
N GLY A 79 20.46 -10.12 24.97
CA GLY A 79 21.71 -10.88 25.11
C GLY A 79 21.62 -12.36 24.76
N LYS A 80 20.51 -12.83 24.16
CA LYS A 80 20.35 -14.21 23.73
C LYS A 80 21.20 -14.51 22.51
N SER A 81 21.92 -15.62 22.52
CA SER A 81 22.80 -16.03 21.43
C SER A 81 22.05 -16.59 20.21
N VAL A 82 20.85 -17.16 20.42
CA VAL A 82 20.06 -17.80 19.35
C VAL A 82 18.69 -17.15 19.25
N PRO A 83 18.31 -16.66 18.07
CA PRO A 83 16.97 -16.14 17.84
C PRO A 83 15.91 -17.24 17.88
N SER A 84 14.72 -16.92 18.34
CA SER A 84 13.61 -17.86 18.42
C SER A 84 12.32 -17.24 17.89
N GLY A 85 11.38 -18.08 17.46
CA GLY A 85 10.07 -17.64 16.99
C GLY A 85 10.14 -16.72 15.77
N TRP A 86 9.45 -15.60 15.82
CA TRP A 86 9.35 -14.64 14.71
C TRP A 86 10.72 -14.07 14.27
N VAL A 87 11.61 -13.80 15.23
CA VAL A 87 12.96 -13.27 14.93
C VAL A 87 13.79 -14.28 14.12
N ASN A 88 13.64 -15.57 14.41
CA ASN A 88 14.30 -16.62 13.62
C ASN A 88 13.77 -16.66 12.17
N ALA A 89 12.46 -16.47 11.98
CA ALA A 89 11.87 -16.37 10.63
C ALA A 89 12.42 -15.15 9.87
N ILE A 90 12.52 -13.99 10.52
CA ILE A 90 13.12 -12.79 9.92
C ILE A 90 14.59 -13.06 9.56
N GLU A 91 15.38 -13.67 10.47
CA GLU A 91 16.78 -14.00 10.20
C GLU A 91 16.94 -14.92 8.99
N ALA A 92 16.08 -15.93 8.87
CA ALA A 92 16.10 -16.85 7.72
C ALA A 92 15.86 -16.09 6.41
N VAL A 93 14.87 -15.19 6.37
CA VAL A 93 14.60 -14.35 5.20
C VAL A 93 15.77 -13.41 4.90
N VAL A 94 16.34 -12.76 5.91
CA VAL A 94 17.49 -11.86 5.77
C VAL A 94 18.68 -12.61 5.17
N LYS A 95 19.01 -13.80 5.71
CA LYS A 95 20.07 -14.65 5.17
C LYS A 95 19.80 -15.07 3.73
N PHE A 96 18.58 -15.49 3.42
CA PHE A 96 18.19 -15.86 2.06
C PHE A 96 18.39 -14.71 1.08
N ILE A 97 17.86 -13.52 1.38
CA ILE A 97 17.98 -12.35 0.49
C ILE A 97 19.45 -11.93 0.34
N ARG A 98 20.20 -11.87 1.45
CA ARG A 98 21.61 -11.47 1.43
C ARG A 98 22.49 -12.48 0.67
N ASP A 99 22.39 -13.76 1.02
CA ASP A 99 23.37 -14.77 0.59
C ASP A 99 22.98 -15.42 -0.75
N SER A 100 21.67 -15.65 -0.98
CA SER A 100 21.19 -16.31 -2.21
C SER A 100 20.81 -15.34 -3.31
N ILE A 101 20.47 -14.09 -3.00
CA ILE A 101 20.03 -13.11 -4.00
C ILE A 101 21.07 -11.98 -4.15
N ALA A 102 21.39 -11.25 -3.09
CA ALA A 102 22.25 -10.08 -3.19
C ALA A 102 23.70 -10.46 -3.52
N LYS A 103 24.31 -11.35 -2.73
CA LYS A 103 25.73 -11.71 -2.86
C LYS A 103 26.10 -12.24 -4.27
N PRO A 104 25.35 -13.14 -4.92
CA PRO A 104 25.67 -13.59 -6.28
C PRO A 104 25.58 -12.50 -7.33
N ASN A 105 24.71 -11.49 -7.14
CA ASN A 105 24.44 -10.47 -8.14
C ASN A 105 25.34 -9.24 -8.01
N VAL A 106 25.60 -8.78 -6.77
CA VAL A 106 26.42 -7.56 -6.54
C VAL A 106 27.85 -7.85 -6.05
N GLY A 107 28.14 -9.11 -5.77
CA GLY A 107 29.45 -9.54 -5.27
C GLY A 107 29.63 -9.29 -3.76
N GLU A 108 30.66 -9.96 -3.21
CA GLU A 108 30.92 -9.93 -1.76
C GLU A 108 31.27 -8.53 -1.22
N LYS A 109 31.95 -7.74 -2.05
CA LYS A 109 32.37 -6.38 -1.69
C LYS A 109 31.17 -5.44 -1.45
N TRP A 110 30.11 -5.57 -2.25
CA TRP A 110 29.00 -4.64 -2.28
C TRP A 110 27.75 -5.14 -1.56
N VAL A 111 27.72 -6.42 -1.17
CA VAL A 111 26.52 -7.04 -0.57
C VAL A 111 26.06 -6.31 0.70
N MET A 112 26.98 -5.84 1.54
CA MET A 112 26.62 -5.14 2.78
C MET A 112 26.00 -3.75 2.52
N THR A 113 26.30 -3.14 1.39
CA THR A 113 25.71 -1.85 0.98
C THR A 113 24.31 -2.06 0.39
N TRP A 114 24.14 -3.08 -0.45
CA TRP A 114 22.89 -3.29 -1.20
C TRP A 114 21.86 -4.14 -0.47
N ALA A 115 22.30 -5.07 0.40
CA ALA A 115 21.36 -5.93 1.12
C ALA A 115 20.33 -5.17 1.95
N PRO A 116 20.65 -4.07 2.67
CA PRO A 116 19.65 -3.30 3.40
C PRO A 116 18.57 -2.70 2.49
N VAL A 117 18.93 -2.20 1.30
CA VAL A 117 18.00 -1.63 0.34
C VAL A 117 17.06 -2.70 -0.20
N LEU A 118 17.63 -3.85 -0.62
CA LEU A 118 16.86 -5.00 -1.10
C LEU A 118 15.92 -5.54 -0.04
N LEU A 119 16.38 -5.65 1.21
CA LEU A 119 15.56 -6.09 2.34
C LEU A 119 14.42 -5.12 2.63
N THR A 120 14.68 -3.81 2.58
CA THR A 120 13.65 -2.80 2.77
C THR A 120 12.55 -2.94 1.71
N PHE A 121 12.92 -3.04 0.44
CA PHE A 121 11.96 -3.23 -0.64
C PHE A 121 11.21 -4.56 -0.53
N PHE A 122 11.94 -5.64 -0.22
CA PHE A 122 11.34 -6.96 -0.06
C PHE A 122 10.26 -6.95 1.04
N PHE A 123 10.60 -6.51 2.24
CA PHE A 123 9.64 -6.49 3.35
C PHE A 123 8.50 -5.51 3.08
N PHE A 124 8.79 -4.33 2.54
CA PHE A 124 7.74 -3.37 2.20
C PHE A 124 6.74 -3.94 1.21
N ILE A 125 7.21 -4.52 0.09
CA ILE A 125 6.35 -5.13 -0.93
C ILE A 125 5.62 -6.36 -0.38
N LEU A 126 6.30 -7.20 0.41
CA LEU A 126 5.70 -8.37 1.04
C LEU A 126 4.52 -8.00 1.94
N PHE A 127 4.70 -7.03 2.84
CA PHE A 127 3.65 -6.57 3.74
C PHE A 127 2.56 -5.81 3.00
N ALA A 128 2.91 -4.98 2.01
CA ALA A 128 1.93 -4.27 1.18
C ALA A 128 0.99 -5.23 0.45
N ASN A 129 1.54 -6.31 -0.12
CA ASN A 129 0.76 -7.36 -0.77
C ASN A 129 0.00 -8.21 0.25
N GLY A 130 0.63 -8.54 1.38
CA GLY A 130 0.00 -9.32 2.46
C GLY A 130 -1.24 -8.64 3.02
N ILE A 131 -1.21 -7.34 3.25
CA ILE A 131 -2.37 -6.56 3.71
C ILE A 131 -3.49 -6.56 2.66
N GLY A 132 -3.15 -6.51 1.38
CA GLY A 132 -4.14 -6.60 0.31
C GLY A 132 -4.78 -7.99 0.15
N LEU A 133 -4.04 -9.06 0.48
CA LEU A 133 -4.56 -10.43 0.44
C LEU A 133 -5.47 -10.74 1.64
N VAL A 134 -5.18 -10.20 2.81
CA VAL A 134 -6.04 -10.36 3.99
C VAL A 134 -7.09 -9.26 3.96
N PRO A 135 -8.38 -9.57 3.87
CA PRO A 135 -9.46 -8.58 3.79
C PRO A 135 -9.71 -7.90 5.16
N ILE A 136 -8.63 -7.38 5.78
CA ILE A 136 -8.67 -6.77 7.12
C ILE A 136 -9.66 -5.60 7.11
N PHE A 137 -9.62 -4.79 6.05
CA PHE A 137 -10.49 -3.63 5.93
C PHE A 137 -11.95 -4.00 5.68
N ASP A 138 -12.21 -5.06 4.92
CA ASP A 138 -13.57 -5.56 4.69
C ASP A 138 -14.14 -6.18 5.98
N VAL A 139 -13.31 -6.87 6.76
CA VAL A 139 -13.69 -7.40 8.08
C VAL A 139 -13.96 -6.26 9.06
N LEU A 140 -13.08 -5.25 9.14
CA LEU A 140 -13.30 -4.07 9.99
C LEU A 140 -14.53 -3.27 9.55
N GLY A 141 -14.76 -3.12 8.24
CA GLY A 141 -15.97 -2.50 7.69
C GLY A 141 -17.24 -3.27 8.05
N SER A 142 -17.16 -4.60 8.05
CA SER A 142 -18.28 -5.47 8.47
C SER A 142 -18.54 -5.36 9.96
N ILE A 143 -17.50 -5.30 10.80
CA ILE A 143 -17.60 -5.09 12.23
C ILE A 143 -18.20 -3.71 12.52
N ASN A 144 -17.75 -2.66 11.84
CA ASN A 144 -18.29 -1.30 11.98
C ASN A 144 -19.79 -1.25 11.67
N ARG A 145 -20.22 -1.98 10.63
CA ARG A 145 -21.62 -2.10 10.24
C ARG A 145 -22.45 -2.85 11.32
N PHE A 146 -21.89 -3.93 11.85
CA PHE A 146 -22.60 -4.77 12.82
C PHE A 146 -22.66 -4.16 14.22
N LEU A 147 -21.62 -3.44 14.66
CA LEU A 147 -21.53 -2.86 16.00
C LEU A 147 -22.04 -1.42 16.10
N LEU A 148 -21.88 -0.63 15.03
CA LEU A 148 -22.19 0.80 15.04
C LEU A 148 -23.42 1.15 14.20
N ASP A 149 -24.06 0.16 13.58
CA ASP A 149 -25.29 0.29 12.76
C ASP A 149 -25.18 1.38 11.66
N VAL A 150 -23.95 1.60 11.15
CA VAL A 150 -23.69 2.62 10.14
C VAL A 150 -24.06 2.09 8.75
N PRO A 151 -25.06 2.69 8.04
CA PRO A 151 -25.48 2.19 6.74
C PRO A 151 -24.35 2.27 5.71
N TYR A 152 -24.22 1.26 4.85
CA TYR A 152 -23.24 1.21 3.76
C TYR A 152 -23.39 2.38 2.77
N SER A 153 -24.58 2.96 2.70
CA SER A 153 -24.92 4.07 1.81
C SER A 153 -24.43 5.43 2.30
N ASP A 154 -23.92 5.52 3.53
CA ASP A 154 -23.47 6.80 4.07
C ASP A 154 -22.07 7.15 3.52
N LYS A 155 -22.10 7.78 2.32
CA LYS A 155 -20.90 8.23 1.59
C LYS A 155 -20.13 9.34 2.32
N TYR A 156 -20.74 9.96 3.33
CA TYR A 156 -20.14 11.05 4.09
C TYR A 156 -19.34 10.56 5.31
N ASN A 157 -19.42 9.25 5.63
CA ASN A 157 -18.67 8.70 6.72
C ASN A 157 -17.26 8.33 6.24
N THR A 158 -16.27 9.13 6.65
CA THR A 158 -14.84 8.93 6.33
C THR A 158 -14.37 7.51 6.72
N ILE A 159 -14.89 6.96 7.80
CA ILE A 159 -14.59 5.61 8.28
C ILE A 159 -15.05 4.57 7.26
N ASN A 160 -16.29 4.68 6.75
CA ASN A 160 -16.80 3.78 5.70
C ASN A 160 -15.96 3.87 4.43
N THR A 161 -15.52 5.05 4.06
CA THR A 161 -14.68 5.27 2.87
C THR A 161 -13.31 4.61 3.01
N VAL A 162 -12.70 4.68 4.19
CA VAL A 162 -11.40 4.06 4.48
C VAL A 162 -11.53 2.53 4.58
N LEU A 163 -12.60 2.05 5.22
CA LEU A 163 -12.79 0.62 5.52
C LEU A 163 -13.40 -0.18 4.34
N ASN A 164 -14.09 0.45 3.40
CA ASN A 164 -14.70 -0.24 2.27
C ASN A 164 -13.71 -0.47 1.12
N GLY A 165 -13.47 -1.73 0.80
CA GLY A 165 -12.64 -2.20 -0.31
C GLY A 165 -11.15 -2.19 0.03
N GLY A 166 -10.59 -3.38 0.21
CA GLY A 166 -9.14 -3.58 0.34
C GLY A 166 -8.42 -3.10 -0.92
N VAL A 167 -7.56 -2.10 -0.79
CA VAL A 167 -6.70 -1.63 -1.88
C VAL A 167 -5.28 -1.98 -1.51
N THR A 168 -4.66 -2.85 -2.31
CA THR A 168 -3.24 -3.16 -2.17
C THR A 168 -2.42 -1.94 -2.57
N ALA A 169 -1.54 -1.46 -1.71
CA ALA A 169 -0.73 -0.28 -2.00
C ALA A 169 0.10 -0.45 -3.28
N THR A 170 0.59 -1.67 -3.55
CA THR A 170 1.37 -2.03 -4.74
C THR A 170 0.54 -2.21 -6.01
N ALA A 171 -0.79 -2.27 -5.93
CA ALA A 171 -1.65 -2.25 -7.11
C ALA A 171 -1.72 -0.86 -7.76
N ASN A 172 -1.30 0.18 -7.04
CA ASN A 172 -1.25 1.54 -7.56
C ASN A 172 0.00 1.74 -8.41
N PHE A 173 -0.20 2.17 -9.67
CA PHE A 173 0.89 2.42 -10.63
C PHE A 173 1.89 3.47 -10.14
N ASN A 174 1.44 4.50 -9.43
CA ASN A 174 2.33 5.54 -8.90
C ASN A 174 3.30 4.97 -7.86
N VAL A 175 2.85 4.03 -7.03
CA VAL A 175 3.69 3.37 -6.02
C VAL A 175 4.73 2.47 -6.69
N THR A 176 4.29 1.61 -7.62
CA THR A 176 5.21 0.72 -8.34
C THR A 176 6.16 1.49 -9.23
N GLY A 177 5.71 2.57 -9.87
CA GLY A 177 6.53 3.48 -10.63
C GLY A 177 7.59 4.20 -9.79
N ALA A 178 7.22 4.65 -8.58
CA ALA A 178 8.17 5.26 -7.65
C ALA A 178 9.25 4.26 -7.20
N LEU A 179 8.88 3.03 -6.84
CA LEU A 179 9.83 1.98 -6.47
C LEU A 179 10.78 1.64 -7.64
N ALA A 180 10.24 1.53 -8.85
CA ALA A 180 11.04 1.30 -10.06
C ALA A 180 12.02 2.47 -10.33
N THR A 181 11.56 3.70 -10.15
CA THR A 181 12.39 4.91 -10.31
C THR A 181 13.54 4.93 -9.30
N ILE A 182 13.26 4.66 -8.02
CA ILE A 182 14.29 4.56 -6.98
C ILE A 182 15.31 3.48 -7.35
N THR A 183 14.85 2.31 -7.80
CA THR A 183 15.73 1.23 -8.23
C THR A 183 16.61 1.65 -9.40
N PHE A 184 16.04 2.31 -10.42
CA PHE A 184 16.77 2.78 -11.58
C PHE A 184 17.89 3.76 -11.24
N PHE A 185 17.62 4.73 -10.35
CA PHE A 185 18.65 5.70 -9.93
C PHE A 185 19.63 5.16 -8.89
N SER A 186 19.38 3.98 -8.33
CA SER A 186 20.26 3.35 -7.35
C SER A 186 21.35 2.48 -8.00
N ILE A 187 21.18 2.12 -9.27
CA ILE A 187 22.13 1.33 -10.06
C ILE A 187 23.12 2.25 -10.77
#